data_a6623132c8fa6459b8dc0ca7e1b7ed94
#
_entry.id   a6623132c8fa6459b8dc0ca7e1b7ed94
#
_cell.length_a   1.000
_cell.length_b   1.000
_cell.length_c   1.000
_cell.angle_alpha   90.00
_cell.angle_beta   90.00
_cell.angle_gamma   90.00
#
_symmetry.space_group_name_H-M   'P 1'
#
loop_
_entity.id
_entity.type
_entity.pdbx_description
1 polymer ?
#
loop_
_entity_poly.entity_id
_entity_poly.type
_entity_poly.pdbx_seq_one_letter_code
_entity_poly.pdbx_strand_id
1 'polypeptide(L)'
;MERTTYGLAQMIRAESVDVVVDLHEAELEYSVENTIVAHEKAQEIAAMASMILTGTEFEVPIGMEFSPKTLHGLSHREVGDHTQAMSMLYEVAEPLLDRIRGVTDQKLVLEGKDEFVVEAGKHKLLYAPIDENGWHIDVRVGRHLSTFLQCLDIFSSMTPGREIVLTGVPRYAEVKEKGVGSFFHDPAEAPLGRVAYD
;
A
#
# COMPACT_ATOMS: atom_id res chain seq x y z
N MET A 1 -7.18 16.26 -15.05
CA MET A 1 -6.92 15.98 -13.62
C MET A 1 -8.19 16.28 -12.85
N GLU A 2 -8.64 15.35 -12.01
CA GLU A 2 -9.80 15.56 -11.16
C GLU A 2 -9.53 16.57 -10.03
N ARG A 3 -10.58 17.16 -9.46
CA ARG A 3 -10.45 18.19 -8.43
C ARG A 3 -9.65 17.71 -7.21
N THR A 4 -9.89 16.49 -6.76
CA THR A 4 -9.19 15.90 -5.61
C THR A 4 -7.70 15.74 -5.90
N THR A 5 -7.35 15.15 -7.04
CA THR A 5 -5.95 14.95 -7.47
C THR A 5 -5.25 16.29 -7.68
N TYR A 6 -5.96 17.29 -8.22
CA TYR A 6 -5.42 18.65 -8.34
C TYR A 6 -5.10 19.26 -6.97
N GLY A 7 -6.04 19.17 -6.01
CA GLY A 7 -5.83 19.66 -4.65
C GLY A 7 -4.63 18.99 -3.97
N LEU A 8 -4.53 17.68 -4.08
CA LEU A 8 -3.39 16.89 -3.58
C LEU A 8 -2.07 17.35 -4.22
N ALA A 9 -2.02 17.52 -5.54
CA ALA A 9 -0.83 18.00 -6.23
C ALA A 9 -0.41 19.41 -5.79
N GLN A 10 -1.36 20.31 -5.51
CA GLN A 10 -1.05 21.63 -4.97
C GLN A 10 -0.48 21.55 -3.54
N MET A 11 -1.04 20.72 -2.68
CA MET A 11 -0.53 20.49 -1.33
C MET A 11 0.89 19.91 -1.38
N ILE A 12 1.14 18.89 -2.20
CA ILE A 12 2.47 18.28 -2.38
C ILE A 12 3.51 19.32 -2.81
N ARG A 13 3.14 20.25 -3.71
CA ARG A 13 4.02 21.32 -4.12
C ARG A 13 4.27 22.34 -3.01
N ALA A 14 3.19 22.78 -2.33
CA ALA A 14 3.27 23.80 -1.28
C ALA A 14 4.13 23.32 -0.10
N GLU A 15 3.97 22.08 0.30
CA GLU A 15 4.72 21.45 1.40
C GLU A 15 6.06 20.88 0.97
N SER A 16 6.41 20.94 -0.32
CA SER A 16 7.65 20.39 -0.88
C SER A 16 7.86 18.89 -0.51
N VAL A 17 6.80 18.10 -0.64
CA VAL A 17 6.83 16.67 -0.32
C VAL A 17 7.77 15.93 -1.27
N ASP A 18 8.67 15.11 -0.73
CA ASP A 18 9.67 14.37 -1.50
C ASP A 18 9.17 13.04 -2.02
N VAL A 19 8.41 12.31 -1.19
CA VAL A 19 7.95 10.94 -1.48
C VAL A 19 6.46 10.85 -1.25
N VAL A 20 5.77 10.24 -2.21
CA VAL A 20 4.34 9.90 -2.11
C VAL A 20 4.19 8.42 -2.38
N VAL A 21 3.62 7.70 -1.43
CA VAL A 21 3.24 6.28 -1.59
C VAL A 21 1.73 6.19 -1.44
N ASP A 22 1.06 5.86 -2.52
CA ASP A 22 -0.37 5.59 -2.52
C ASP A 22 -0.61 4.12 -2.17
N LEU A 23 -1.46 3.84 -1.21
CA LEU A 23 -1.69 2.49 -0.70
C LEU A 23 -3.05 1.98 -1.18
N HIS A 24 -3.03 0.97 -2.02
CA HIS A 24 -4.20 0.40 -2.65
C HIS A 24 -4.33 -1.11 -2.42
N GLU A 25 -5.51 -1.63 -2.66
CA GLU A 25 -5.76 -3.05 -2.83
C GLU A 25 -6.20 -3.29 -4.28
N ALA A 26 -5.51 -4.20 -4.98
CA ALA A 26 -5.81 -4.58 -6.36
C ALA A 26 -6.76 -5.77 -6.41
N GLU A 27 -7.66 -5.74 -7.38
CA GLU A 27 -8.53 -6.86 -7.67
C GLU A 27 -7.72 -8.08 -8.12
N LEU A 28 -8.16 -9.26 -7.71
CA LEU A 28 -7.45 -10.54 -7.84
C LEU A 28 -7.17 -11.01 -9.28
N GLU A 29 -7.80 -10.41 -10.27
CA GLU A 29 -7.54 -10.69 -11.69
C GLU A 29 -6.48 -9.79 -12.32
N TYR A 30 -5.93 -8.84 -11.58
CA TYR A 30 -4.87 -7.97 -12.09
C TYR A 30 -3.48 -8.50 -11.71
N SER A 31 -2.59 -8.55 -12.69
CA SER A 31 -1.20 -8.99 -12.49
C SER A 31 -0.36 -8.06 -11.62
N VAL A 32 -0.88 -6.89 -11.29
CA VAL A 32 -0.22 -5.89 -10.43
C VAL A 32 -0.44 -6.12 -8.93
N GLU A 33 -1.13 -7.20 -8.55
CA GLU A 33 -1.24 -7.57 -7.15
C GLU A 33 0.13 -7.72 -6.48
N ASN A 34 0.22 -7.31 -5.22
CA ASN A 34 1.46 -7.34 -4.46
C ASN A 34 2.63 -6.66 -5.21
N THR A 35 2.37 -5.56 -5.88
CA THR A 35 3.31 -4.89 -6.76
C THR A 35 3.43 -3.40 -6.45
N ILE A 36 4.64 -2.87 -6.46
CA ILE A 36 4.88 -1.42 -6.42
C ILE A 36 4.89 -0.92 -7.87
N VAL A 37 3.93 -0.07 -8.22
CA VAL A 37 3.88 0.61 -9.52
C VAL A 37 4.48 2.00 -9.38
N ALA A 38 5.63 2.23 -9.99
CA ALA A 38 6.44 3.42 -9.76
C ALA A 38 6.46 4.38 -10.95
N HIS A 39 6.26 5.67 -10.67
CA HIS A 39 6.63 6.74 -11.60
C HIS A 39 8.15 6.74 -11.82
N GLU A 40 8.64 7.25 -12.97
CA GLU A 40 10.05 7.21 -13.35
C GLU A 40 10.99 7.78 -12.27
N LYS A 41 10.54 8.78 -11.52
CA LYS A 41 11.32 9.39 -10.42
C LYS A 41 11.51 8.47 -9.21
N ALA A 42 10.65 7.46 -9.04
CA ALA A 42 10.61 6.58 -7.88
C ALA A 42 11.09 5.15 -8.17
N GLN A 43 11.48 4.85 -9.40
CA GLN A 43 11.80 3.49 -9.86
C GLN A 43 12.92 2.83 -9.04
N GLU A 44 13.95 3.58 -8.70
CA GLU A 44 15.08 3.05 -7.93
C GLU A 44 14.66 2.65 -6.52
N ILE A 45 13.89 3.51 -5.84
CA ILE A 45 13.34 3.21 -4.51
C ILE A 45 12.43 1.98 -4.57
N ALA A 46 11.52 1.93 -5.54
CA ALA A 46 10.58 0.83 -5.71
C ALA A 46 11.28 -0.52 -5.97
N ALA A 47 12.29 -0.52 -6.85
CA ALA A 47 13.06 -1.72 -7.17
C ALA A 47 13.84 -2.23 -5.95
N MET A 48 14.51 -1.35 -5.21
CA MET A 48 15.25 -1.72 -4.00
C MET A 48 14.29 -2.21 -2.91
N ALA A 49 13.15 -1.54 -2.71
CA ALA A 49 12.16 -1.97 -1.72
C ALA A 49 11.59 -3.36 -2.04
N SER A 50 11.24 -3.61 -3.31
CA SER A 50 10.78 -4.92 -3.77
C SER A 50 11.80 -6.03 -3.49
N MET A 51 13.06 -5.81 -3.82
CA MET A 51 14.14 -6.79 -3.59
C MET A 51 14.36 -7.06 -2.10
N ILE A 52 14.45 -6.03 -1.28
CA ILE A 52 14.72 -6.16 0.15
C ILE A 52 13.56 -6.88 0.83
N LEU A 53 12.32 -6.43 0.65
CA LEU A 53 11.15 -6.99 1.31
C LEU A 53 10.90 -8.45 0.92
N THR A 54 11.08 -8.80 -0.35
CA THR A 54 11.00 -10.19 -0.82
C THR A 54 12.06 -11.07 -0.19
N GLY A 55 13.27 -10.55 0.03
CA GLY A 55 14.39 -11.33 0.60
C GLY A 55 14.40 -11.44 2.12
N THR A 56 13.69 -10.54 2.83
CA THR A 56 13.85 -10.40 4.29
C THR A 56 12.56 -10.46 5.10
N GLU A 57 11.41 -10.08 4.55
CA GLU A 57 10.22 -9.83 5.35
C GLU A 57 8.95 -10.54 4.83
N PHE A 58 8.77 -10.63 3.52
CA PHE A 58 7.54 -11.16 2.96
C PHE A 58 7.68 -12.60 2.47
N GLU A 59 6.82 -13.51 2.94
CA GLU A 59 6.74 -14.89 2.44
C GLU A 59 6.23 -14.94 0.99
N VAL A 60 5.30 -14.04 0.64
CA VAL A 60 4.84 -13.85 -0.74
C VAL A 60 5.62 -12.69 -1.35
N PRO A 61 6.32 -12.90 -2.45
CA PRO A 61 7.11 -11.87 -3.10
C PRO A 61 6.31 -10.60 -3.42
N ILE A 62 7.00 -9.49 -3.46
CA ILE A 62 6.45 -8.21 -3.92
C ILE A 62 7.08 -7.85 -5.26
N GLY A 63 6.25 -7.53 -6.25
CA GLY A 63 6.67 -7.13 -7.57
C GLY A 63 7.05 -5.64 -7.65
N MET A 64 7.60 -5.26 -8.80
CA MET A 64 7.80 -3.86 -9.17
C MET A 64 7.50 -3.68 -10.66
N GLU A 65 6.69 -2.69 -10.99
CA GLU A 65 6.35 -2.31 -12.36
C GLU A 65 6.52 -0.81 -12.60
N PHE A 66 6.72 -0.46 -13.86
CA PHE A 66 6.78 0.93 -14.29
C PHE A 66 5.38 1.46 -14.55
N SER A 67 5.06 2.62 -13.99
CA SER A 67 3.82 3.31 -14.30
C SER A 67 3.76 3.64 -15.80
N PRO A 68 2.73 3.17 -16.53
CA PRO A 68 2.62 3.43 -17.96
C PRO A 68 2.46 4.93 -18.25
N LYS A 69 3.30 5.47 -19.14
CA LYS A 69 3.27 6.90 -19.50
C LYS A 69 1.98 7.35 -20.19
N THR A 70 1.29 6.43 -20.82
CA THR A 70 0.05 6.69 -21.56
C THR A 70 -1.20 6.57 -20.71
N LEU A 71 -1.07 6.10 -19.47
CA LEU A 71 -2.20 5.87 -18.58
C LEU A 71 -2.39 7.06 -17.65
N HIS A 72 -3.30 7.95 -18.02
CA HIS A 72 -3.66 9.14 -17.26
C HIS A 72 -4.81 8.87 -16.27
N GLY A 73 -4.90 9.70 -15.23
CA GLY A 73 -5.94 9.62 -14.21
C GLY A 73 -5.59 8.79 -12.99
N LEU A 74 -4.45 8.09 -12.99
CA LEU A 74 -3.94 7.40 -11.81
C LEU A 74 -3.20 8.38 -10.89
N SER A 75 -3.48 8.33 -9.58
CA SER A 75 -2.94 9.26 -8.59
C SER A 75 -1.42 9.38 -8.65
N HIS A 76 -0.72 8.24 -8.59
CA HIS A 76 0.74 8.20 -8.61
C HIS A 76 1.32 8.72 -9.93
N ARG A 77 0.64 8.49 -11.08
CA ARG A 77 1.08 9.02 -12.38
C ARG A 77 0.94 10.55 -12.40
N GLU A 78 -0.24 11.06 -12.06
CA GLU A 78 -0.52 12.49 -12.07
C GLU A 78 0.34 13.27 -11.06
N VAL A 79 0.53 12.71 -9.84
CA VAL A 79 1.43 13.31 -8.84
C VAL A 79 2.86 13.36 -9.36
N GLY A 80 3.36 12.26 -9.93
CA GLY A 80 4.72 12.21 -10.47
C GLY A 80 4.93 13.16 -11.65
N ASP A 81 3.98 13.25 -12.59
CA ASP A 81 4.08 14.13 -13.75
C ASP A 81 3.99 15.63 -13.39
N HIS A 82 3.17 15.95 -12.38
CA HIS A 82 2.83 17.34 -12.07
C HIS A 82 3.48 17.90 -10.81
N THR A 83 4.29 17.13 -10.09
CA THR A 83 5.02 17.60 -8.89
C THR A 83 6.50 17.17 -8.96
N GLN A 84 7.29 17.59 -7.96
CA GLN A 84 8.67 17.13 -7.79
C GLN A 84 8.77 15.79 -7.07
N ALA A 85 7.68 15.29 -6.48
CA ALA A 85 7.69 14.14 -5.62
C ALA A 85 8.04 12.84 -6.37
N MET A 86 8.76 11.94 -5.70
CA MET A 86 8.92 10.54 -6.08
C MET A 86 7.63 9.83 -5.75
N SER A 87 6.81 9.54 -6.75
CA SER A 87 5.47 8.99 -6.56
C SER A 87 5.38 7.54 -6.98
N MET A 88 4.75 6.73 -6.15
CA MET A 88 4.50 5.32 -6.40
C MET A 88 3.19 4.88 -5.77
N LEU A 89 2.67 3.78 -6.26
CA LEU A 89 1.49 3.09 -5.77
C LEU A 89 1.92 1.71 -5.32
N TYR A 90 1.42 1.23 -4.18
CA TYR A 90 1.57 -0.16 -3.77
C TYR A 90 0.21 -0.84 -3.71
N GLU A 91 0.08 -1.89 -4.52
CA GLU A 91 -1.10 -2.74 -4.58
C GLU A 91 -0.89 -3.99 -3.73
N VAL A 92 -1.78 -4.22 -2.76
CA VAL A 92 -1.92 -5.52 -2.07
C VAL A 92 -3.13 -6.23 -2.65
N ALA A 93 -3.13 -7.55 -2.69
CA ALA A 93 -4.28 -8.30 -3.20
C ALA A 93 -5.54 -8.01 -2.36
N GLU A 94 -6.63 -7.62 -3.01
CA GLU A 94 -7.95 -7.51 -2.41
C GLU A 94 -8.64 -8.88 -2.40
N PRO A 95 -8.92 -9.49 -1.22
CA PRO A 95 -9.48 -10.84 -1.16
C PRO A 95 -10.98 -10.90 -1.37
N LEU A 96 -11.59 -9.84 -1.88
CA LEU A 96 -13.02 -9.69 -2.03
C LEU A 96 -13.40 -9.40 -3.49
N LEU A 97 -14.54 -9.92 -3.89
CA LEU A 97 -15.15 -9.65 -5.19
C LEU A 97 -16.51 -9.00 -5.00
N ASP A 98 -16.54 -7.80 -4.43
CA ASP A 98 -17.75 -7.01 -4.15
C ASP A 98 -18.64 -6.86 -5.38
N ARG A 99 -18.04 -6.75 -6.56
CA ARG A 99 -18.75 -6.72 -7.85
C ARG A 99 -19.63 -7.93 -8.07
N ILE A 100 -19.23 -9.09 -7.57
CA ILE A 100 -19.97 -10.35 -7.72
C ILE A 100 -20.97 -10.51 -6.57
N ARG A 101 -20.60 -10.11 -5.37
CA ARG A 101 -21.43 -10.26 -4.18
C ARG A 101 -22.46 -9.16 -4.00
N GLY A 102 -22.18 -7.95 -4.44
CA GLY A 102 -23.04 -6.78 -4.33
C GLY A 102 -22.99 -6.07 -2.97
N VAL A 103 -22.73 -6.77 -1.87
CA VAL A 103 -22.61 -6.20 -0.52
C VAL A 103 -21.44 -6.86 0.20
N THR A 104 -20.54 -6.04 0.75
CA THR A 104 -19.40 -6.50 1.53
C THR A 104 -19.83 -6.89 2.94
N ASP A 105 -19.46 -8.09 3.36
CA ASP A 105 -19.56 -8.53 4.75
C ASP A 105 -18.29 -8.11 5.50
N GLN A 106 -18.45 -7.41 6.63
CA GLN A 106 -17.32 -6.95 7.45
C GLN A 106 -16.39 -8.10 7.87
N LYS A 107 -16.95 -9.28 8.16
CA LYS A 107 -16.15 -10.46 8.51
C LYS A 107 -15.26 -10.90 7.36
N LEU A 108 -15.79 -10.87 6.13
CA LEU A 108 -15.01 -11.18 4.93
C LEU A 108 -13.88 -10.17 4.71
N VAL A 109 -14.12 -8.87 4.97
CA VAL A 109 -13.07 -7.85 4.90
C VAL A 109 -11.92 -8.16 5.86
N LEU A 110 -12.23 -8.60 7.08
CA LEU A 110 -11.22 -8.89 8.09
C LEU A 110 -10.45 -10.18 7.80
N GLU A 111 -11.18 -11.27 7.53
CA GLU A 111 -10.59 -12.60 7.35
C GLU A 111 -10.01 -12.82 5.95
N GLY A 112 -10.55 -12.14 4.93
CA GLY A 112 -10.15 -12.38 3.55
C GLY A 112 -10.43 -13.81 3.08
N LYS A 113 -11.54 -14.42 3.54
CA LYS A 113 -11.93 -15.82 3.29
C LYS A 113 -13.20 -15.94 2.47
N ASP A 114 -13.33 -15.14 1.43
CA ASP A 114 -14.43 -15.30 0.50
C ASP A 114 -14.39 -16.69 -0.15
N GLU A 115 -15.48 -17.42 -0.10
CA GLU A 115 -15.53 -18.81 -0.58
C GLU A 115 -15.22 -18.95 -2.08
N PHE A 116 -15.62 -17.98 -2.90
CA PHE A 116 -15.30 -17.98 -4.33
C PHE A 116 -13.82 -17.69 -4.57
N VAL A 117 -13.24 -16.79 -3.79
CA VAL A 117 -11.82 -16.45 -3.87
C VAL A 117 -10.95 -17.61 -3.42
N VAL A 118 -11.30 -18.25 -2.29
CA VAL A 118 -10.60 -19.45 -1.79
C VAL A 118 -10.68 -20.58 -2.80
N GLU A 119 -11.85 -20.82 -3.41
CA GLU A 119 -11.99 -21.87 -4.42
C GLU A 119 -11.20 -21.56 -5.69
N ALA A 120 -11.21 -20.31 -6.16
CA ALA A 120 -10.37 -19.88 -7.28
C ALA A 120 -8.86 -20.07 -6.98
N GLY A 121 -8.44 -19.78 -5.75
CA GLY A 121 -7.07 -19.97 -5.28
C GLY A 121 -6.63 -21.44 -5.33
N LYS A 122 -7.49 -22.38 -4.90
CA LYS A 122 -7.23 -23.83 -5.01
C LYS A 122 -6.99 -24.27 -6.45
N HIS A 123 -7.67 -23.64 -7.40
CA HIS A 123 -7.51 -23.89 -8.83
C HIS A 123 -6.39 -23.07 -9.47
N LYS A 124 -5.63 -22.29 -8.71
CA LYS A 124 -4.53 -21.42 -9.18
C LYS A 124 -4.99 -20.43 -10.26
N LEU A 125 -6.17 -19.87 -10.09
CA LEU A 125 -6.74 -18.87 -11.00
C LEU A 125 -6.44 -17.43 -10.57
N LEU A 126 -5.81 -17.25 -9.40
CA LEU A 126 -5.45 -15.97 -8.83
C LEU A 126 -3.95 -15.71 -8.96
N TYR A 127 -3.58 -14.46 -9.03
CA TYR A 127 -2.17 -14.05 -8.95
C TYR A 127 -1.65 -14.11 -7.50
N ALA A 128 -2.49 -13.76 -6.49
CA ALA A 128 -2.14 -13.95 -5.09
C ALA A 128 -2.38 -15.41 -4.63
N PRO A 129 -1.52 -15.97 -3.77
CA PRO A 129 -1.66 -17.34 -3.27
C PRO A 129 -2.65 -17.40 -2.11
N ILE A 130 -3.93 -17.12 -2.39
CA ILE A 130 -5.01 -17.18 -1.39
C ILE A 130 -5.50 -18.62 -1.30
N ASP A 131 -5.55 -19.15 -0.09
CA ASP A 131 -6.00 -20.50 0.24
C ASP A 131 -7.10 -20.47 1.34
N GLU A 132 -7.37 -21.62 1.96
CA GLU A 132 -8.33 -21.73 3.06
C GLU A 132 -8.00 -20.89 4.32
N ASN A 133 -6.76 -20.41 4.44
CA ASN A 133 -6.37 -19.47 5.52
C ASN A 133 -6.80 -18.05 5.20
N GLY A 134 -7.11 -17.77 3.94
CA GLY A 134 -7.52 -16.46 3.46
C GLY A 134 -6.36 -15.46 3.32
N TRP A 135 -6.72 -14.20 3.22
CA TRP A 135 -5.78 -13.08 3.10
C TRP A 135 -6.12 -12.01 4.13
N HIS A 136 -5.80 -12.31 5.40
CA HIS A 136 -6.25 -11.56 6.57
C HIS A 136 -5.84 -10.09 6.52
N ILE A 137 -6.65 -9.21 7.15
CA ILE A 137 -6.38 -7.76 7.21
C ILE A 137 -4.99 -7.46 7.79
N ASP A 138 -4.52 -8.24 8.77
CA ASP A 138 -3.18 -8.06 9.38
C ASP A 138 -2.06 -8.25 8.35
N VAL A 139 -2.21 -9.19 7.43
CA VAL A 139 -1.28 -9.40 6.31
C VAL A 139 -1.29 -8.20 5.38
N ARG A 140 -2.48 -7.75 4.97
CA ARG A 140 -2.64 -6.65 4.04
C ARG A 140 -2.09 -5.32 4.59
N VAL A 141 -2.52 -4.95 5.79
CA VAL A 141 -2.05 -3.72 6.45
C VAL A 141 -0.56 -3.79 6.78
N GLY A 142 -0.10 -4.92 7.32
CA GLY A 142 1.32 -5.11 7.63
C GLY A 142 2.21 -4.96 6.39
N ARG A 143 1.79 -5.50 5.24
CA ARG A 143 2.51 -5.34 3.96
C ARG A 143 2.54 -3.88 3.52
N HIS A 144 1.43 -3.15 3.61
CA HIS A 144 1.39 -1.73 3.31
C HIS A 144 2.37 -0.92 4.18
N LEU A 145 2.33 -1.13 5.50
CA LEU A 145 3.19 -0.41 6.43
C LEU A 145 4.68 -0.70 6.19
N SER A 146 5.04 -1.97 6.02
CA SER A 146 6.45 -2.32 5.76
C SER A 146 6.94 -1.80 4.42
N THR A 147 6.11 -1.82 3.38
CA THR A 147 6.49 -1.27 2.07
C THR A 147 6.70 0.25 2.16
N PHE A 148 5.80 0.95 2.81
CA PHE A 148 5.92 2.37 3.05
C PHE A 148 7.21 2.73 3.82
N LEU A 149 7.44 2.07 4.96
CA LEU A 149 8.64 2.28 5.78
C LEU A 149 9.92 1.97 5.00
N GLN A 150 9.93 0.88 4.23
CA GLN A 150 11.10 0.50 3.44
C GLN A 150 11.41 1.53 2.35
N CYS A 151 10.39 2.11 1.70
CA CYS A 151 10.58 3.18 0.75
C CYS A 151 11.20 4.44 1.41
N LEU A 152 10.77 4.79 2.62
CA LEU A 152 11.34 5.92 3.36
C LEU A 152 12.77 5.65 3.83
N ASP A 153 13.09 4.43 4.27
CA ASP A 153 14.45 4.04 4.67
C ASP A 153 15.41 4.16 3.47
N ILE A 154 14.99 3.70 2.29
CA ILE A 154 15.77 3.82 1.05
C ILE A 154 15.93 5.28 0.65
N PHE A 155 14.83 6.05 0.62
CA PHE A 155 14.90 7.48 0.32
C PHE A 155 15.91 8.20 1.23
N SER A 156 15.83 7.95 2.53
CA SER A 156 16.73 8.55 3.53
C SER A 156 18.19 8.17 3.27
N SER A 157 18.45 6.92 2.89
CA SER A 157 19.80 6.46 2.56
C SER A 157 20.37 7.08 1.28
N MET A 158 19.52 7.41 0.32
CA MET A 158 19.89 8.01 -0.97
C MET A 158 19.96 9.54 -0.92
N THR A 159 19.40 10.16 0.11
CA THR A 159 19.28 11.62 0.20
C THR A 159 19.85 12.17 1.52
N PRO A 160 21.18 12.20 1.68
CA PRO A 160 21.82 12.68 2.90
C PRO A 160 21.36 14.09 3.27
N GLY A 161 21.01 14.27 4.55
CA GLY A 161 20.51 15.55 5.08
C GLY A 161 18.99 15.74 4.92
N ARG A 162 18.28 14.71 4.44
CA ARG A 162 16.81 14.64 4.36
C ARG A 162 16.27 13.32 4.91
N GLU A 163 16.88 12.83 5.96
CA GLU A 163 16.48 11.58 6.61
C GLU A 163 15.08 11.70 7.20
N ILE A 164 14.24 10.72 6.90
CA ILE A 164 12.88 10.61 7.45
C ILE A 164 12.87 9.42 8.40
N VAL A 165 12.61 9.67 9.68
CA VAL A 165 12.50 8.63 10.70
C VAL A 165 11.10 8.62 11.28
N LEU A 166 10.37 7.53 11.07
CA LEU A 166 9.08 7.30 11.69
C LEU A 166 9.26 6.35 12.89
N THR A 167 8.73 6.75 14.04
CA THR A 167 8.75 5.95 15.26
C THR A 167 7.35 5.48 15.61
N GLY A 168 7.24 4.26 16.18
CA GLY A 168 5.98 3.72 16.64
C GLY A 168 5.07 3.17 15.51
N VAL A 169 5.58 3.09 14.29
CA VAL A 169 4.87 2.43 13.18
C VAL A 169 5.32 0.97 13.10
N PRO A 170 4.41 0.00 13.27
CA PRO A 170 4.77 -1.42 13.26
C PRO A 170 5.13 -1.91 11.85
N ARG A 171 6.01 -2.91 11.77
CA ARG A 171 6.30 -3.63 10.54
C ARG A 171 5.44 -4.89 10.42
N TYR A 172 5.45 -5.51 9.25
CA TYR A 172 4.65 -6.68 8.88
C TYR A 172 4.67 -7.81 9.91
N ALA A 173 5.85 -8.22 10.38
CA ALA A 173 5.97 -9.30 11.36
C ALA A 173 5.26 -8.97 12.68
N GLU A 174 5.37 -7.74 13.13
CA GLU A 174 4.74 -7.27 14.36
C GLU A 174 3.21 -7.16 14.22
N VAL A 175 2.73 -6.69 13.07
CA VAL A 175 1.28 -6.64 12.77
C VAL A 175 0.70 -8.04 12.69
N LYS A 176 1.39 -8.98 12.05
CA LYS A 176 0.98 -10.41 11.98
C LYS A 176 0.90 -11.06 13.35
N GLU A 177 1.86 -10.76 14.24
CA GLU A 177 1.92 -11.35 15.57
C GLU A 177 0.85 -10.80 16.50
N LYS A 178 0.66 -9.48 16.52
CA LYS A 178 -0.19 -8.77 17.49
C LYS A 178 -1.60 -8.49 17.01
N GLY A 179 -1.82 -8.55 15.71
CA GLY A 179 -3.03 -8.08 15.05
C GLY A 179 -3.08 -6.55 14.90
N VAL A 180 -3.57 -6.07 13.77
CA VAL A 180 -3.65 -4.62 13.46
C VAL A 180 -4.44 -3.84 14.53
N GLY A 181 -5.48 -4.46 15.11
CA GLY A 181 -6.31 -3.84 16.15
C GLY A 181 -5.56 -3.46 17.41
N SER A 182 -4.42 -4.13 17.72
CA SER A 182 -3.60 -3.81 18.90
C SER A 182 -2.88 -2.47 18.80
N PHE A 183 -2.80 -1.87 17.62
CA PHE A 183 -2.14 -0.59 17.39
C PHE A 183 -3.12 0.60 17.34
N PHE A 184 -4.42 0.33 17.46
CA PHE A 184 -5.42 1.37 17.60
C PHE A 184 -5.69 1.70 19.06
N HIS A 185 -5.85 2.97 19.34
CA HIS A 185 -6.32 3.44 20.63
C HIS A 185 -7.85 3.44 20.66
N ASP A 186 -8.43 3.09 21.81
CA ASP A 186 -9.86 3.31 22.03
C ASP A 186 -10.13 4.83 21.95
N PRO A 187 -11.00 5.29 21.06
CA PRO A 187 -11.34 6.72 20.99
C PRO A 187 -11.91 7.30 22.28
N ALA A 188 -12.45 6.45 23.16
CA ALA A 188 -12.94 6.85 24.47
C ALA A 188 -11.81 7.08 25.48
N GLU A 189 -10.68 6.37 25.33
CA GLU A 189 -9.52 6.47 26.21
C GLU A 189 -8.51 7.52 25.74
N ALA A 190 -8.41 7.72 24.43
CA ALA A 190 -7.56 8.73 23.83
C ALA A 190 -8.42 9.65 22.97
N PRO A 191 -9.03 10.70 23.55
CA PRO A 191 -9.75 11.67 22.74
C PRO A 191 -8.75 12.22 21.70
N LEU A 192 -9.06 11.98 20.44
CA LEU A 192 -8.32 12.53 19.31
C LEU A 192 -8.19 14.02 19.56
N GLY A 193 -6.99 14.48 19.88
CA GLY A 193 -6.71 15.90 19.93
C GLY A 193 -7.18 16.47 18.60
N ARG A 194 -8.17 17.36 18.64
CA ARG A 194 -8.52 18.09 17.44
C ARG A 194 -7.26 18.84 17.04
N VAL A 195 -6.67 18.47 15.93
CA VAL A 195 -5.70 19.33 15.27
C VAL A 195 -6.50 20.57 14.90
N ALA A 196 -6.38 21.61 15.70
CA ALA A 196 -6.89 22.93 15.33
C ALA A 196 -5.94 23.39 14.20
N TYR A 197 -6.47 23.42 13.01
CA TYR A 197 -5.84 24.22 11.94
C TYR A 197 -6.21 25.66 12.24
N ASP A 198 -5.24 26.41 12.77
CA ASP A 198 -5.32 27.88 12.86
C ASP A 198 -5.12 28.48 11.47
#